data_6ca1e0bba0e9e82e9a97fbe4af597ff1
#
_entry.id   6ca1e0bba0e9e82e9a97fbe4af597ff1
#
_cell.length_a   1.000
_cell.length_b   1.000
_cell.length_c   1.000
_cell.angle_alpha   90.00
_cell.angle_beta   90.00
_cell.angle_gamma   90.00
#
_symmetry.space_group_name_H-M   'P 1'
#
loop_
_entity.id
_entity.type
_entity.pdbx_description
1 polymer ?
#
loop_
_entity_poly.entity_id
_entity_poly.type
_entity_poly.pdbx_seq_one_letter_code
_entity_poly.pdbx_strand_id
1 'polypeptide(L)'
;MHLERTTSKLGVIERYREYLPVTESTPIVSLDEGSTPLVFCPQLSKRVGRAVLVKNEGLNPTGSFKDRGMTVAVSKAIERGTKALVCASTGNTSASAAAYAARAGISCAVVLPAGKIASGKLVQAFACGAKIIAVEGNFDDALRIVRELGEQRDLAVVNSINPDRIAGQKTAAFEIVDALNDAPDFHLLPVGNAGNITAYWAGYREYHARERSTKLPTMIGFQAAGAAPIFYNRIVAKPETVASAIRIGNPASWKQARAAIIESRGAIDVVSDEELLAAQTWLAQHEGIFVEPASAASIAGLFKCCDSKDAAYSFQKIPEESRIVCTVTGHGLKDPDVITSTTKELKSVPATLNAVQRAIEL
;
A
#
# COMPACT_ATOMS: atom_id res chain seq x y z
N MET A 1 12.84 34.42 -4.60
CA MET A 1 11.88 34.28 -5.70
C MET A 1 10.77 33.37 -5.19
N HIS A 2 9.67 33.95 -4.70
CA HIS A 2 8.46 33.17 -4.33
C HIS A 2 7.76 32.79 -5.64
N LEU A 3 8.02 31.58 -6.13
CA LEU A 3 7.13 30.97 -7.11
C LEU A 3 5.87 30.56 -6.32
N GLU A 4 4.77 31.23 -6.55
CA GLU A 4 3.46 30.76 -6.08
C GLU A 4 3.26 29.33 -6.63
N ARG A 5 2.94 28.39 -5.75
CA ARG A 5 2.59 27.02 -6.15
C ARG A 5 1.37 27.08 -7.05
N THR A 6 1.57 26.84 -8.34
CA THR A 6 0.49 26.81 -9.35
C THR A 6 -0.28 25.49 -9.36
N THR A 7 0.03 24.53 -8.46
CA THR A 7 -0.61 23.21 -8.44
C THR A 7 -1.85 23.22 -7.55
N SER A 8 -2.98 22.84 -8.12
CA SER A 8 -4.26 22.65 -7.42
C SER A 8 -4.27 21.44 -6.45
N LYS A 9 -3.21 20.62 -6.45
CA LYS A 9 -3.09 19.40 -5.63
C LYS A 9 -2.28 19.70 -4.37
N LEU A 10 -2.92 19.61 -3.22
CA LEU A 10 -2.28 19.71 -1.91
C LEU A 10 -1.76 18.34 -1.47
N GLY A 11 -0.57 18.30 -0.87
CA GLY A 11 -0.03 17.12 -0.21
C GLY A 11 -0.82 16.76 1.05
N VAL A 12 -0.54 15.58 1.60
CA VAL A 12 -1.24 15.02 2.76
C VAL A 12 -1.21 15.98 3.97
N ILE A 13 -0.06 16.55 4.29
CA ILE A 13 0.07 17.44 5.45
C ILE A 13 -0.70 18.75 5.25
N GLU A 14 -0.62 19.33 4.07
CA GLU A 14 -1.30 20.60 3.79
C GLU A 14 -2.82 20.43 3.83
N ARG A 15 -3.34 19.33 3.29
CA ARG A 15 -4.77 19.05 3.20
C ARG A 15 -5.39 18.65 4.55
N TYR A 16 -4.66 17.90 5.37
CA TYR A 16 -5.20 17.28 6.59
C TYR A 16 -4.44 17.68 7.86
N ARG A 17 -3.85 18.87 7.88
CA ARG A 17 -3.00 19.36 8.96
C ARG A 17 -3.63 19.22 10.35
N GLU A 18 -4.89 19.56 10.49
CA GLU A 18 -5.63 19.51 11.77
C GLU A 18 -5.80 18.08 12.34
N TYR A 19 -5.60 17.06 11.51
CA TYR A 19 -5.71 15.65 11.87
C TYR A 19 -4.34 14.99 12.10
N LEU A 20 -3.25 15.72 11.87
CA LEU A 20 -1.91 15.17 11.86
C LEU A 20 -1.08 15.68 13.04
N PRO A 21 -0.05 14.93 13.51
CA PRO A 21 0.80 15.34 14.62
C PRO A 21 1.84 16.40 14.22
N VAL A 22 1.42 17.42 13.50
CA VAL A 22 2.25 18.50 13.00
C VAL A 22 1.80 19.84 13.60
N THR A 23 2.75 20.77 13.75
CA THR A 23 2.52 22.13 14.24
C THR A 23 2.78 23.14 13.13
N GLU A 24 2.53 24.40 13.38
CA GLU A 24 2.86 25.48 12.42
C GLU A 24 4.35 25.53 12.10
N SER A 25 5.21 25.17 13.07
CA SER A 25 6.66 25.14 12.91
C SER A 25 7.19 23.86 12.25
N THR A 26 6.36 22.82 12.05
CA THR A 26 6.80 21.58 11.39
C THR A 26 7.14 21.85 9.92
N PRO A 27 8.39 21.64 9.48
CA PRO A 27 8.77 21.78 8.08
C PRO A 27 8.02 20.75 7.23
N ILE A 28 7.39 21.19 6.13
CA ILE A 28 6.64 20.29 5.25
C ILE A 28 7.56 19.72 4.18
N VAL A 29 7.79 18.41 4.24
CA VAL A 29 8.50 17.65 3.22
C VAL A 29 7.47 16.87 2.40
N SER A 30 7.08 17.39 1.25
CA SER A 30 6.04 16.83 0.38
C SER A 30 6.51 16.67 -1.06
N LEU A 31 5.99 15.65 -1.72
CA LEU A 31 6.05 15.39 -3.16
C LEU A 31 4.63 15.43 -3.77
N ASP A 32 3.69 16.15 -3.12
CA ASP A 32 2.27 16.24 -3.48
C ASP A 32 1.57 14.86 -3.48
N GLU A 33 1.95 14.02 -2.51
CA GLU A 33 1.35 12.72 -2.25
C GLU A 33 -0.11 12.84 -1.74
N GLY A 34 -0.83 11.75 -1.82
CA GLY A 34 -2.27 11.74 -1.52
C GLY A 34 -3.12 12.16 -2.70
N SER A 35 -4.37 12.51 -2.47
CA SER A 35 -5.38 12.81 -3.50
C SER A 35 -5.40 11.75 -4.61
N THR A 36 -5.19 10.48 -4.23
CA THR A 36 -5.19 9.36 -5.17
C THR A 36 -6.62 9.07 -5.63
N PRO A 37 -6.79 8.65 -6.88
CA PRO A 37 -8.11 8.39 -7.42
C PRO A 37 -8.88 7.33 -6.62
N LEU A 38 -10.19 7.57 -6.46
CA LEU A 38 -11.18 6.57 -6.11
C LEU A 38 -11.94 6.24 -7.40
N VAL A 39 -11.52 5.16 -8.08
CA VAL A 39 -11.98 4.81 -9.42
C VAL A 39 -13.20 3.90 -9.34
N PHE A 40 -14.33 4.30 -9.92
CA PHE A 40 -15.44 3.38 -10.12
C PHE A 40 -15.08 2.33 -11.16
N CYS A 41 -15.30 1.05 -10.86
CA CYS A 41 -14.92 -0.10 -11.68
C CYS A 41 -16.17 -0.81 -12.22
N PRO A 42 -16.64 -0.48 -13.43
CA PRO A 42 -17.92 -0.97 -13.96
C PRO A 42 -17.92 -2.48 -14.24
N GLN A 43 -16.83 -3.03 -14.78
CA GLN A 43 -16.76 -4.47 -15.05
C GLN A 43 -16.67 -5.28 -13.75
N LEU A 44 -15.93 -4.77 -12.76
CA LEU A 44 -15.83 -5.36 -11.44
C LEU A 44 -17.19 -5.31 -10.73
N SER A 45 -17.89 -4.16 -10.79
CA SER A 45 -19.22 -3.98 -10.23
C SER A 45 -20.23 -4.95 -10.85
N LYS A 46 -20.20 -5.10 -12.17
CA LYS A 46 -21.05 -6.07 -12.89
C LYS A 46 -20.77 -7.51 -12.46
N ARG A 47 -19.50 -7.89 -12.31
CA ARG A 47 -19.11 -9.24 -11.89
C ARG A 47 -19.60 -9.59 -10.49
N VAL A 48 -19.56 -8.64 -9.56
CA VAL A 48 -19.93 -8.90 -8.16
C VAL A 48 -21.36 -8.49 -7.80
N GLY A 49 -22.08 -7.85 -8.72
CA GLY A 49 -23.47 -7.41 -8.51
C GLY A 49 -23.62 -6.24 -7.51
N ARG A 50 -22.56 -5.45 -7.28
CA ARG A 50 -22.54 -4.32 -6.32
C ARG A 50 -21.62 -3.22 -6.80
N ALA A 51 -21.82 -1.99 -6.31
CA ALA A 51 -20.95 -0.87 -6.65
C ALA A 51 -19.56 -1.06 -6.04
N VAL A 52 -18.53 -1.22 -6.89
CA VAL A 52 -17.12 -1.38 -6.48
C VAL A 52 -16.30 -0.20 -6.96
N LEU A 53 -15.56 0.39 -6.03
CA LEU A 53 -14.59 1.44 -6.29
C LEU A 53 -13.18 0.95 -5.86
N VAL A 54 -12.18 1.34 -6.62
CA VAL A 54 -10.78 1.05 -6.32
C VAL A 54 -10.07 2.32 -5.84
N LYS A 55 -9.57 2.32 -4.60
CA LYS A 55 -8.66 3.36 -4.10
C LYS A 55 -7.26 3.05 -4.61
N ASN A 56 -6.83 3.78 -5.64
CA ASN A 56 -5.57 3.49 -6.33
C ASN A 56 -4.38 4.21 -5.70
N GLU A 57 -3.84 3.64 -4.65
CA GLU A 57 -2.65 4.15 -3.94
C GLU A 57 -1.35 4.00 -4.73
N GLY A 58 -1.36 3.21 -5.78
CA GLY A 58 -0.24 3.09 -6.74
C GLY A 58 0.08 4.37 -7.49
N LEU A 59 -0.80 5.37 -7.46
CA LEU A 59 -0.61 6.67 -8.10
C LEU A 59 -0.03 7.75 -7.17
N ASN A 60 0.46 7.39 -5.99
CA ASN A 60 1.33 8.25 -5.21
C ASN A 60 2.71 8.43 -5.90
N PRO A 61 3.48 9.48 -5.57
CA PRO A 61 4.73 9.85 -6.26
C PRO A 61 5.76 8.72 -6.43
N THR A 62 5.94 7.87 -5.41
CA THR A 62 6.88 6.72 -5.52
C THR A 62 6.19 5.41 -5.89
N GLY A 63 4.92 5.48 -6.29
CA GLY A 63 4.16 4.33 -6.76
C GLY A 63 3.52 3.49 -5.65
N SER A 64 3.34 3.99 -4.42
CA SER A 64 2.65 3.27 -3.36
C SER A 64 2.11 4.16 -2.22
N PHE A 65 1.18 3.61 -1.43
CA PHE A 65 0.61 4.23 -0.24
C PHE A 65 1.65 4.65 0.83
N LYS A 66 2.90 4.16 0.73
CA LYS A 66 3.95 4.47 1.70
C LYS A 66 4.23 5.95 1.80
N ASP A 67 4.02 6.69 0.73
CA ASP A 67 4.28 8.13 0.63
C ASP A 67 3.45 8.94 1.64
N ARG A 68 2.20 8.54 1.88
CA ARG A 68 1.33 9.21 2.87
C ARG A 68 1.93 9.24 4.27
N GLY A 69 2.48 8.10 4.69
CA GLY A 69 3.13 8.03 5.99
C GLY A 69 4.53 8.62 5.98
N MET A 70 5.20 8.59 4.83
CA MET A 70 6.58 9.05 4.73
C MET A 70 6.67 10.57 4.81
N THR A 71 5.76 11.31 4.17
CA THR A 71 5.72 12.78 4.28
C THR A 71 5.64 13.23 5.74
N VAL A 72 4.76 12.62 6.55
CA VAL A 72 4.61 12.97 7.96
C VAL A 72 5.84 12.54 8.77
N ALA A 73 6.31 11.32 8.60
CA ALA A 73 7.48 10.81 9.34
C ALA A 73 8.75 11.61 9.06
N VAL A 74 8.98 12.00 7.81
CA VAL A 74 10.16 12.80 7.43
C VAL A 74 10.03 14.24 7.91
N SER A 75 8.87 14.87 7.76
CA SER A 75 8.62 16.23 8.28
C SER A 75 8.85 16.29 9.80
N LYS A 76 8.36 15.28 10.55
CA LYS A 76 8.61 15.16 12.00
C LYS A 76 10.06 14.86 12.34
N ALA A 77 10.77 14.09 11.50
CA ALA A 77 12.20 13.83 11.67
C ALA A 77 13.02 15.14 11.51
N ILE A 78 12.73 15.92 10.47
CA ILE A 78 13.40 17.23 10.27
C ILE A 78 13.10 18.19 11.42
N GLU A 79 11.87 18.26 11.90
CA GLU A 79 11.49 19.07 13.07
C GLU A 79 12.33 18.72 14.31
N ARG A 80 12.71 17.43 14.47
CA ARG A 80 13.56 16.92 15.57
C ARG A 80 15.07 17.10 15.32
N GLY A 81 15.47 17.67 14.19
CA GLY A 81 16.88 17.87 13.83
C GLY A 81 17.58 16.64 13.28
N THR A 82 16.85 15.64 12.79
CA THR A 82 17.40 14.42 12.19
C THR A 82 18.23 14.73 10.95
N LYS A 83 19.41 14.07 10.82
CA LYS A 83 20.33 14.24 9.69
C LYS A 83 20.25 13.12 8.67
N ALA A 84 19.72 11.94 9.06
CA ALA A 84 19.56 10.82 8.15
C ALA A 84 18.38 9.94 8.50
N LEU A 85 17.74 9.37 7.46
CA LEU A 85 16.73 8.33 7.60
C LEU A 85 17.38 6.97 7.51
N VAL A 86 16.85 5.99 8.25
CA VAL A 86 17.26 4.60 8.15
C VAL A 86 16.04 3.69 8.09
N CYS A 87 16.09 2.67 7.24
CA CYS A 87 15.04 1.64 7.18
C CYS A 87 15.59 0.28 6.77
N ALA A 88 14.93 -0.78 7.22
CA ALA A 88 15.13 -2.14 6.74
C ALA A 88 13.98 -2.48 5.75
N SER A 89 14.25 -2.43 4.44
CA SER A 89 13.25 -2.74 3.42
C SER A 89 13.89 -2.88 2.03
N THR A 90 13.43 -3.86 1.25
CA THR A 90 13.82 -4.04 -0.15
C THR A 90 12.77 -3.51 -1.13
N GLY A 91 11.67 -2.89 -0.67
CA GLY A 91 10.51 -2.58 -1.50
C GLY A 91 9.98 -1.15 -1.33
N ASN A 92 8.66 -1.02 -1.29
CA ASN A 92 7.96 0.27 -1.29
C ASN A 92 8.40 1.24 -0.17
N THR A 93 8.81 0.72 1.01
CA THR A 93 9.27 1.59 2.10
C THR A 93 10.62 2.23 1.79
N SER A 94 11.58 1.48 1.24
CA SER A 94 12.90 2.04 0.89
C SER A 94 12.81 3.05 -0.25
N ALA A 95 11.98 2.78 -1.26
CA ALA A 95 11.74 3.71 -2.36
C ALA A 95 11.17 5.05 -1.86
N SER A 96 10.15 4.98 -1.00
CA SER A 96 9.53 6.16 -0.41
C SER A 96 10.51 6.90 0.53
N ALA A 97 11.21 6.19 1.42
CA ALA A 97 12.19 6.80 2.32
C ALA A 97 13.29 7.56 1.58
N ALA A 98 13.85 6.96 0.53
CA ALA A 98 14.88 7.57 -0.29
C ALA A 98 14.39 8.85 -1.00
N ALA A 99 13.20 8.82 -1.58
CA ALA A 99 12.62 9.96 -2.30
C ALA A 99 12.35 11.15 -1.34
N TYR A 100 11.76 10.88 -0.17
CA TYR A 100 11.48 11.93 0.80
C TYR A 100 12.73 12.43 1.53
N ALA A 101 13.76 11.59 1.73
CA ALA A 101 15.06 12.03 2.21
C ALA A 101 15.75 12.97 1.21
N ALA A 102 15.75 12.61 -0.07
CA ALA A 102 16.27 13.46 -1.14
C ALA A 102 15.52 14.80 -1.19
N ARG A 103 14.19 14.78 -1.09
CA ARG A 103 13.37 16.00 -1.04
C ARG A 103 13.69 16.89 0.18
N ALA A 104 14.01 16.26 1.31
CA ALA A 104 14.39 16.96 2.55
C ALA A 104 15.87 17.41 2.59
N GLY A 105 16.68 17.01 1.62
CA GLY A 105 18.12 17.32 1.61
C GLY A 105 18.92 16.56 2.68
N ILE A 106 18.45 15.39 3.15
CA ILE A 106 19.14 14.57 4.16
C ILE A 106 19.50 13.19 3.58
N SER A 107 20.42 12.49 4.27
CA SER A 107 20.84 11.15 3.85
C SER A 107 19.76 10.10 4.11
N CYS A 108 19.75 9.03 3.30
CA CYS A 108 18.95 7.83 3.54
C CYS A 108 19.83 6.58 3.47
N ALA A 109 19.72 5.71 4.48
CA ALA A 109 20.36 4.40 4.50
C ALA A 109 19.30 3.30 4.49
N VAL A 110 19.45 2.34 3.59
CA VAL A 110 18.62 1.14 3.48
C VAL A 110 19.45 -0.06 3.86
N VAL A 111 19.09 -0.70 4.97
CA VAL A 111 19.79 -1.90 5.49
C VAL A 111 19.00 -3.13 5.09
N LEU A 112 19.68 -4.14 4.54
CA LEU A 112 19.05 -5.38 4.07
C LEU A 112 20.02 -6.57 4.12
N PRO A 113 19.48 -7.81 4.15
CA PRO A 113 20.32 -9.00 4.16
C PRO A 113 21.13 -9.13 2.87
N ALA A 114 22.40 -9.51 2.99
CA ALA A 114 23.25 -9.87 1.86
C ALA A 114 22.63 -11.04 1.05
N GLY A 115 22.82 -11.04 -0.27
CA GLY A 115 22.37 -12.12 -1.16
C GLY A 115 20.87 -12.13 -1.54
N LYS A 116 20.06 -11.23 -1.00
CA LYS A 116 18.62 -11.09 -1.36
C LYS A 116 18.29 -9.74 -2.03
N ILE A 117 19.24 -9.20 -2.77
CA ILE A 117 19.11 -7.90 -3.43
C ILE A 117 18.58 -8.13 -4.86
N ALA A 118 17.27 -8.10 -5.05
CA ALA A 118 16.70 -7.92 -6.38
C ALA A 118 16.92 -6.45 -6.78
N SER A 119 17.89 -6.20 -7.66
CA SER A 119 18.26 -4.83 -8.09
C SER A 119 17.07 -4.03 -8.60
N GLY A 120 16.12 -4.66 -9.30
CA GLY A 120 14.92 -4.02 -9.80
C GLY A 120 14.05 -3.38 -8.70
N LYS A 121 13.95 -4.01 -7.52
CA LYS A 121 13.15 -3.47 -6.39
C LYS A 121 13.79 -2.28 -5.69
N LEU A 122 15.10 -2.09 -5.87
CA LEU A 122 15.87 -0.98 -5.25
C LEU A 122 16.15 0.17 -6.24
N VAL A 123 15.75 0.06 -7.50
CA VAL A 123 16.02 1.07 -8.53
C VAL A 123 15.66 2.48 -8.08
N GLN A 124 14.48 2.68 -7.51
CA GLN A 124 14.07 4.00 -7.03
C GLN A 124 14.93 4.49 -5.85
N ALA A 125 15.29 3.60 -4.92
CA ALA A 125 16.15 3.97 -3.79
C ALA A 125 17.55 4.38 -4.26
N PHE A 126 18.13 3.64 -5.20
CA PHE A 126 19.40 3.99 -5.85
C PHE A 126 19.32 5.33 -6.59
N ALA A 127 18.29 5.51 -7.43
CA ALA A 127 18.10 6.73 -8.21
C ALA A 127 17.95 7.97 -7.33
N CYS A 128 17.33 7.82 -6.14
CA CYS A 128 17.21 8.89 -5.14
C CYS A 128 18.45 9.03 -4.23
N GLY A 129 19.55 8.35 -4.52
CA GLY A 129 20.82 8.50 -3.80
C GLY A 129 20.89 7.83 -2.43
N ALA A 130 20.01 6.87 -2.14
CA ALA A 130 20.08 6.14 -0.87
C ALA A 130 21.34 5.24 -0.79
N LYS A 131 21.96 5.18 0.37
CA LYS A 131 23.04 4.23 0.67
C LYS A 131 22.44 2.86 0.98
N ILE A 132 22.72 1.88 0.13
CA ILE A 132 22.28 0.52 0.33
C ILE A 132 23.36 -0.25 1.09
N ILE A 133 23.03 -0.78 2.27
CA ILE A 133 23.94 -1.47 3.17
C ILE A 133 23.49 -2.92 3.28
N ALA A 134 24.27 -3.83 2.69
CA ALA A 134 24.06 -5.27 2.83
C ALA A 134 24.72 -5.77 4.11
N VAL A 135 23.96 -6.44 4.98
CA VAL A 135 24.45 -7.05 6.22
C VAL A 135 24.44 -8.57 6.12
N GLU A 136 25.42 -9.22 6.71
CA GLU A 136 25.40 -10.67 6.87
C GLU A 136 24.33 -11.06 7.89
N GLY A 137 23.40 -11.92 7.49
CA GLY A 137 22.28 -12.35 8.32
C GLY A 137 20.96 -12.39 7.58
N ASN A 138 19.85 -12.35 8.31
CA ASN A 138 18.49 -12.37 7.79
C ASN A 138 17.79 -11.00 7.94
N PHE A 139 16.51 -10.92 7.55
CA PHE A 139 15.74 -9.67 7.63
C PHE A 139 15.55 -9.19 9.08
N ASP A 140 15.40 -10.11 10.04
CA ASP A 140 15.20 -9.75 11.45
C ASP A 140 16.47 -9.14 12.03
N ASP A 141 17.66 -9.62 11.59
CA ASP A 141 18.95 -9.02 11.96
C ASP A 141 19.07 -7.59 11.43
N ALA A 142 18.75 -7.38 10.16
CA ALA A 142 18.74 -6.04 9.57
C ALA A 142 17.77 -5.10 10.31
N LEU A 143 16.57 -5.58 10.66
CA LEU A 143 15.58 -4.79 11.38
C LEU A 143 16.01 -4.49 12.82
N ARG A 144 16.67 -5.42 13.50
CA ARG A 144 17.24 -5.22 14.84
C ARG A 144 18.31 -4.12 14.81
N ILE A 145 19.26 -4.19 13.86
CA ILE A 145 20.30 -3.17 13.66
C ILE A 145 19.67 -1.79 13.42
N VAL A 146 18.66 -1.71 12.56
CA VAL A 146 17.95 -0.45 12.26
C VAL A 146 17.26 0.11 13.51
N ARG A 147 16.68 -0.73 14.38
CA ARG A 147 16.09 -0.29 15.65
C ARG A 147 17.14 0.27 16.61
N GLU A 148 18.26 -0.42 16.77
CA GLU A 148 19.38 0.05 17.60
C GLU A 148 19.96 1.38 17.09
N LEU A 149 20.08 1.55 15.75
CA LEU A 149 20.47 2.83 15.15
C LEU A 149 19.47 3.95 15.44
N GLY A 150 18.18 3.62 15.55
CA GLY A 150 17.12 4.59 15.85
C GLY A 150 17.16 5.19 17.26
N GLU A 151 17.98 4.63 18.16
CA GLU A 151 18.25 5.19 19.48
C GLU A 151 19.20 6.39 19.42
N GLN A 152 19.88 6.59 18.29
CA GLN A 152 20.80 7.72 18.07
C GLN A 152 20.00 8.96 17.67
N ARG A 153 20.32 10.10 18.27
CA ARG A 153 19.57 11.37 18.08
C ARG A 153 19.52 11.87 16.63
N ASP A 154 20.56 11.62 15.86
CA ASP A 154 20.69 12.12 14.48
C ASP A 154 20.04 11.22 13.42
N LEU A 155 19.48 10.10 13.82
CA LEU A 155 18.88 9.10 12.93
C LEU A 155 17.38 8.92 13.20
N ALA A 156 16.58 8.81 12.14
CA ALA A 156 15.17 8.46 12.25
C ALA A 156 14.86 7.15 11.54
N VAL A 157 14.29 6.20 12.31
CA VAL A 157 13.76 4.95 11.75
C VAL A 157 12.40 5.20 11.13
N VAL A 158 12.28 4.88 9.83
CA VAL A 158 11.04 5.08 9.07
C VAL A 158 10.39 3.76 8.64
N ASN A 159 10.60 2.68 9.39
CA ASN A 159 9.87 1.42 9.24
C ASN A 159 8.39 1.55 9.67
N SER A 160 7.58 0.51 9.42
CA SER A 160 6.13 0.51 9.69
C SER A 160 5.74 0.66 11.18
N ILE A 161 6.69 0.53 12.08
CA ILE A 161 6.51 0.77 13.53
C ILE A 161 6.43 2.25 13.90
N ASN A 162 6.85 3.16 13.02
CA ASN A 162 6.87 4.59 13.29
C ASN A 162 5.42 5.15 13.34
N PRO A 163 4.98 5.76 14.46
CA PRO A 163 3.59 6.24 14.61
C PRO A 163 3.24 7.37 13.64
N ASP A 164 4.18 8.22 13.28
CA ASP A 164 3.97 9.30 12.32
C ASP A 164 3.55 8.75 10.95
N ARG A 165 4.01 7.53 10.61
CA ARG A 165 3.60 6.83 9.38
C ARG A 165 2.15 6.40 9.41
N ILE A 166 1.66 5.88 10.54
CA ILE A 166 0.24 5.53 10.70
C ILE A 166 -0.63 6.78 10.60
N ALA A 167 -0.21 7.88 11.24
CA ALA A 167 -0.89 9.16 11.16
C ALA A 167 -1.04 9.67 9.71
N GLY A 168 0.01 9.61 8.90
CA GLY A 168 -0.08 9.99 7.49
C GLY A 168 -0.95 9.03 6.66
N GLN A 169 -0.83 7.71 6.89
CA GLN A 169 -1.58 6.72 6.14
C GLN A 169 -3.10 6.76 6.40
N LYS A 170 -3.55 7.17 7.60
CA LYS A 170 -4.99 7.26 7.92
C LYS A 170 -5.74 8.23 7.00
N THR A 171 -5.04 9.22 6.40
CA THR A 171 -5.64 10.20 5.50
C THR A 171 -6.23 9.59 4.23
N ALA A 172 -5.84 8.37 3.86
CA ALA A 172 -6.47 7.65 2.76
C ALA A 172 -7.95 7.31 3.03
N ALA A 173 -8.30 7.05 4.29
CA ALA A 173 -9.70 6.88 4.71
C ALA A 173 -10.47 8.20 4.62
N PHE A 174 -9.84 9.31 4.99
CA PHE A 174 -10.44 10.65 4.86
C PHE A 174 -10.81 10.95 3.40
N GLU A 175 -9.87 10.71 2.47
CA GLU A 175 -10.12 10.92 1.04
C GLU A 175 -11.27 10.06 0.49
N ILE A 176 -11.44 8.82 0.99
CA ILE A 176 -12.57 7.97 0.60
C ILE A 176 -13.89 8.58 1.09
N VAL A 177 -13.94 9.00 2.36
CA VAL A 177 -15.14 9.62 2.94
C VAL A 177 -15.45 10.94 2.23
N ASP A 178 -14.45 11.79 2.00
CA ASP A 178 -14.61 13.06 1.28
C ASP A 178 -15.18 12.84 -0.13
N ALA A 179 -14.70 11.80 -0.84
CA ALA A 179 -15.16 11.50 -2.21
C ALA A 179 -16.56 10.88 -2.28
N LEU A 180 -16.96 10.11 -1.27
CA LEU A 180 -18.26 9.44 -1.21
C LEU A 180 -19.31 10.22 -0.43
N ASN A 181 -18.94 11.31 0.23
CA ASN A 181 -19.72 12.07 1.22
C ASN A 181 -20.19 11.22 2.40
N ASP A 182 -19.62 10.04 2.60
CA ASP A 182 -19.82 9.13 3.73
C ASP A 182 -18.80 7.97 3.66
N ALA A 183 -18.73 7.12 4.70
CA ALA A 183 -17.95 5.91 4.64
C ALA A 183 -18.59 4.88 3.68
N PRO A 184 -17.80 4.00 3.01
CA PRO A 184 -18.35 2.86 2.28
C PRO A 184 -18.97 1.84 3.24
N ASP A 185 -19.73 0.89 2.73
CA ASP A 185 -20.26 -0.21 3.55
C ASP A 185 -19.18 -1.23 3.86
N PHE A 186 -18.31 -1.48 2.90
CA PHE A 186 -17.19 -2.43 3.03
C PHE A 186 -15.90 -1.82 2.50
N HIS A 187 -14.80 -2.09 3.22
CA HIS A 187 -13.48 -1.74 2.76
C HIS A 187 -12.56 -2.97 2.79
N LEU A 188 -12.11 -3.39 1.61
CA LEU A 188 -11.25 -4.54 1.37
C LEU A 188 -9.82 -4.10 1.12
N LEU A 189 -8.84 -4.73 1.76
CA LEU A 189 -7.45 -4.32 1.61
C LEU A 189 -6.43 -5.45 1.90
N PRO A 190 -5.22 -5.38 1.29
CA PRO A 190 -4.13 -6.30 1.58
C PRO A 190 -3.60 -6.12 3.00
N VAL A 191 -3.21 -7.22 3.65
CA VAL A 191 -2.63 -7.22 5.00
C VAL A 191 -1.28 -7.92 5.01
N GLY A 192 -0.20 -7.15 5.13
CA GLY A 192 1.15 -7.65 5.40
C GLY A 192 1.56 -7.31 6.83
N ASN A 193 2.31 -6.22 7.02
CA ASN A 193 2.73 -5.72 8.34
C ASN A 193 1.58 -5.12 9.16
N ALA A 194 0.36 -5.15 8.64
CA ALA A 194 -0.89 -4.73 9.25
C ALA A 194 -1.03 -3.23 9.57
N GLY A 195 -0.02 -2.41 9.26
CA GLY A 195 -0.08 -0.95 9.48
C GLY A 195 -1.15 -0.26 8.63
N ASN A 196 -1.39 -0.75 7.41
CA ASN A 196 -2.36 -0.12 6.50
C ASN A 196 -3.80 -0.27 7.00
N ILE A 197 -4.24 -1.48 7.35
CA ILE A 197 -5.58 -1.71 7.91
C ILE A 197 -5.77 -0.95 9.23
N THR A 198 -4.74 -0.90 10.08
CA THR A 198 -4.73 -0.11 11.30
C THR A 198 -4.94 1.39 11.02
N ALA A 199 -4.24 1.92 10.02
CA ALA A 199 -4.34 3.32 9.64
C ALA A 199 -5.71 3.67 9.05
N TYR A 200 -6.23 2.88 8.12
CA TYR A 200 -7.57 3.10 7.56
C TYR A 200 -8.64 3.08 8.64
N TRP A 201 -8.60 2.08 9.54
CA TRP A 201 -9.56 2.02 10.64
C TRP A 201 -9.48 3.22 11.57
N ALA A 202 -8.27 3.65 11.93
CA ALA A 202 -8.07 4.86 12.72
C ALA A 202 -8.65 6.11 12.02
N GLY A 203 -8.46 6.21 10.72
CA GLY A 203 -8.99 7.32 9.92
C GLY A 203 -10.53 7.32 9.89
N TYR A 204 -11.16 6.19 9.60
CA TYR A 204 -12.62 6.10 9.62
C TYR A 204 -13.22 6.44 10.98
N ARG A 205 -12.62 5.93 12.06
CA ARG A 205 -13.06 6.24 13.43
C ARG A 205 -12.94 7.73 13.75
N GLU A 206 -11.84 8.35 13.36
CA GLU A 206 -11.60 9.77 13.62
C GLU A 206 -12.57 10.65 12.84
N TYR A 207 -12.84 10.36 11.58
CA TYR A 207 -13.83 11.09 10.78
C TYR A 207 -15.25 10.89 11.30
N HIS A 208 -15.61 9.68 11.69
CA HIS A 208 -16.92 9.41 12.29
C HIS A 208 -17.08 10.15 13.62
N ALA A 209 -16.07 10.15 14.48
CA ALA A 209 -16.10 10.88 15.76
C ALA A 209 -16.21 12.41 15.58
N ARG A 210 -15.80 12.92 14.43
CA ARG A 210 -15.93 14.35 14.04
C ARG A 210 -17.13 14.61 13.11
N GLU A 211 -18.08 13.70 13.06
CA GLU A 211 -19.33 13.83 12.28
C GLU A 211 -19.10 14.04 10.77
N ARG A 212 -17.93 13.61 10.25
CA ARG A 212 -17.61 13.65 8.82
C ARG A 212 -18.17 12.45 8.05
N SER A 213 -18.63 11.41 8.74
CA SER A 213 -19.36 10.27 8.19
C SER A 213 -20.46 9.84 9.13
N THR A 214 -21.55 9.30 8.59
CA THR A 214 -22.71 8.83 9.37
C THR A 214 -22.52 7.39 9.88
N LYS A 215 -21.57 6.65 9.28
CA LYS A 215 -21.31 5.24 9.57
C LYS A 215 -19.82 4.90 9.51
N LEU A 216 -19.50 3.69 9.97
CA LEU A 216 -18.19 3.07 9.86
C LEU A 216 -18.25 1.87 8.90
N PRO A 217 -17.22 1.63 8.08
CA PRO A 217 -17.20 0.47 7.18
C PRO A 217 -16.91 -0.83 7.91
N THR A 218 -17.38 -1.95 7.35
CA THR A 218 -16.85 -3.27 7.69
C THR A 218 -15.50 -3.46 6.99
N MET A 219 -14.44 -3.71 7.78
CA MET A 219 -13.08 -3.88 7.27
C MET A 219 -12.78 -5.35 6.97
N ILE A 220 -12.36 -5.68 5.75
CA ILE A 220 -12.02 -7.05 5.37
C ILE A 220 -10.56 -7.07 4.87
N GLY A 221 -9.70 -7.74 5.62
CA GLY A 221 -8.28 -7.85 5.29
C GLY A 221 -7.95 -9.17 4.61
N PHE A 222 -6.99 -9.15 3.65
CA PHE A 222 -6.53 -10.36 2.97
C PHE A 222 -5.03 -10.52 3.11
N GLN A 223 -4.61 -11.71 3.54
CA GLN A 223 -3.22 -12.13 3.59
C GLN A 223 -2.95 -13.16 2.49
N ALA A 224 -1.70 -13.24 2.00
CA ALA A 224 -1.31 -14.33 1.12
C ALA A 224 -1.25 -15.65 1.93
N ALA A 225 -1.77 -16.75 1.41
CA ALA A 225 -1.91 -18.02 2.13
C ALA A 225 -0.58 -18.54 2.72
N GLY A 226 0.54 -18.36 2.03
CA GLY A 226 1.88 -18.72 2.52
C GLY A 226 2.48 -17.71 3.51
N ALA A 227 1.80 -16.58 3.80
CA ALA A 227 2.25 -15.50 4.68
C ALA A 227 1.06 -14.91 5.47
N ALA A 228 0.27 -15.75 6.16
CA ALA A 228 -0.98 -15.38 6.80
C ALA A 228 -0.98 -15.57 8.34
N PRO A 229 -0.04 -14.92 9.07
CA PRO A 229 0.10 -15.14 10.51
C PRO A 229 -1.14 -14.72 11.31
N ILE A 230 -1.84 -13.64 10.93
CA ILE A 230 -3.01 -13.16 11.67
C ILE A 230 -4.19 -14.12 11.47
N PHE A 231 -4.41 -14.60 10.25
CA PHE A 231 -5.44 -15.58 9.94
C PHE A 231 -5.21 -16.90 10.69
N TYR A 232 -3.98 -17.44 10.62
CA TYR A 232 -3.63 -18.68 11.34
C TYR A 232 -3.44 -18.50 12.84
N ASN A 233 -3.47 -17.25 13.33
CA ASN A 233 -3.20 -16.89 14.72
C ASN A 233 -1.86 -17.44 15.26
N ARG A 234 -0.83 -17.47 14.41
CA ARG A 234 0.54 -17.90 14.75
C ARG A 234 1.57 -17.23 13.86
N ILE A 235 2.79 -17.07 14.36
CA ILE A 235 3.92 -16.61 13.54
C ILE A 235 4.20 -17.63 12.44
N VAL A 236 4.44 -17.13 11.23
CA VAL A 236 4.89 -17.91 10.07
C VAL A 236 6.40 -17.68 9.95
N ALA A 237 7.19 -18.66 10.37
CA ALA A 237 8.65 -18.52 10.44
C ALA A 237 9.33 -18.36 9.07
N LYS A 238 8.76 -18.97 8.03
CA LYS A 238 9.21 -18.88 6.63
C LYS A 238 8.04 -18.47 5.75
N PRO A 239 7.70 -17.17 5.69
CA PRO A 239 6.62 -16.71 4.84
C PRO A 239 7.03 -16.78 3.37
N GLU A 240 6.16 -17.37 2.55
CA GLU A 240 6.39 -17.55 1.11
C GLU A 240 5.17 -17.11 0.32
N THR A 241 5.36 -16.22 -0.66
CA THR A 241 4.35 -15.77 -1.62
C THR A 241 5.01 -14.94 -2.71
N VAL A 242 4.40 -14.89 -3.89
CA VAL A 242 4.77 -13.97 -4.98
C VAL A 242 4.48 -12.51 -4.61
N ALA A 243 3.54 -12.27 -3.70
CA ALA A 243 3.16 -10.95 -3.23
C ALA A 243 4.17 -10.39 -2.22
N SER A 244 5.35 -10.01 -2.70
CA SER A 244 6.52 -9.65 -1.89
C SER A 244 6.24 -8.55 -0.84
N ALA A 245 5.35 -7.58 -1.12
CA ALA A 245 5.05 -6.49 -0.19
C ALA A 245 4.19 -6.91 1.02
N ILE A 246 3.53 -8.09 0.96
CA ILE A 246 2.79 -8.69 2.08
C ILE A 246 3.40 -10.01 2.57
N ARG A 247 4.61 -10.37 2.14
CA ARG A 247 5.35 -11.55 2.59
C ARG A 247 5.92 -11.33 3.99
N ILE A 248 5.04 -11.30 4.97
CA ILE A 248 5.35 -10.98 6.37
C ILE A 248 4.88 -12.11 7.28
N GLY A 249 5.80 -12.69 8.03
CA GLY A 249 5.50 -13.80 8.95
C GLY A 249 5.18 -13.36 10.38
N ASN A 250 5.58 -12.14 10.79
CA ASN A 250 5.34 -11.58 12.11
C ASN A 250 5.00 -10.08 12.01
N PRO A 251 3.73 -9.71 11.80
CA PRO A 251 3.30 -8.33 11.60
C PRO A 251 3.54 -7.43 12.81
N ALA A 252 4.12 -6.25 12.58
CA ALA A 252 4.37 -5.28 13.64
C ALA A 252 3.08 -4.71 14.28
N SER A 253 2.01 -4.56 13.48
CA SER A 253 0.72 -4.01 13.94
C SER A 253 -0.36 -5.08 14.13
N TRP A 254 0.03 -6.30 14.56
CA TRP A 254 -0.87 -7.45 14.72
C TRP A 254 -2.07 -7.14 15.63
N LYS A 255 -1.79 -6.63 16.83
CA LYS A 255 -2.84 -6.35 17.83
C LYS A 255 -3.82 -5.29 17.32
N GLN A 256 -3.31 -4.24 16.71
CA GLN A 256 -4.11 -3.14 16.17
C GLN A 256 -5.00 -3.60 15.01
N ALA A 257 -4.47 -4.45 14.12
CA ALA A 257 -5.26 -5.02 13.03
C ALA A 257 -6.40 -5.91 13.55
N ARG A 258 -6.12 -6.75 14.57
CA ARG A 258 -7.18 -7.55 15.21
C ARG A 258 -8.26 -6.67 15.86
N ALA A 259 -7.87 -5.59 16.52
CA ALA A 259 -8.80 -4.62 17.07
C ALA A 259 -9.67 -4.00 15.97
N ALA A 260 -9.05 -3.56 14.87
CA ALA A 260 -9.77 -2.99 13.72
C ALA A 260 -10.83 -3.95 13.16
N ILE A 261 -10.48 -5.22 13.01
CA ILE A 261 -11.40 -6.26 12.52
C ILE A 261 -12.56 -6.51 13.49
N ILE A 262 -12.27 -6.64 14.77
CA ILE A 262 -13.31 -6.88 15.79
C ILE A 262 -14.27 -5.68 15.88
N GLU A 263 -13.73 -4.46 15.98
CA GLU A 263 -14.50 -3.24 16.13
C GLU A 263 -15.35 -2.94 14.88
N SER A 264 -14.86 -3.25 13.68
CA SER A 264 -15.57 -3.05 12.42
C SER A 264 -16.52 -4.21 12.07
N ARG A 265 -16.60 -5.25 12.89
CA ARG A 265 -17.34 -6.50 12.61
C ARG A 265 -16.90 -7.15 11.29
N GLY A 266 -15.63 -7.00 10.94
CA GLY A 266 -15.02 -7.50 9.72
C GLY A 266 -14.38 -8.86 9.87
N ALA A 267 -13.49 -9.17 8.92
CA ALA A 267 -12.74 -10.43 8.89
C ALA A 267 -11.33 -10.26 8.36
N ILE A 268 -10.46 -11.23 8.66
CA ILE A 268 -9.23 -11.48 7.90
C ILE A 268 -9.35 -12.85 7.26
N ASP A 269 -9.04 -12.93 5.96
CA ASP A 269 -9.04 -14.15 5.19
C ASP A 269 -7.73 -14.29 4.40
N VAL A 270 -7.57 -15.39 3.69
CA VAL A 270 -6.39 -15.69 2.87
C VAL A 270 -6.77 -15.82 1.40
N VAL A 271 -5.80 -15.46 0.56
CA VAL A 271 -5.85 -15.71 -0.89
C VAL A 271 -4.57 -16.41 -1.32
N SER A 272 -4.68 -17.33 -2.27
CA SER A 272 -3.53 -18.05 -2.81
C SER A 272 -2.73 -17.18 -3.79
N ASP A 273 -1.53 -17.61 -4.14
CA ASP A 273 -0.71 -16.91 -5.15
C ASP A 273 -1.39 -16.95 -6.54
N GLU A 274 -2.08 -18.04 -6.87
CA GLU A 274 -2.85 -18.17 -8.10
C GLU A 274 -4.03 -17.20 -8.14
N GLU A 275 -4.78 -17.07 -7.04
CA GLU A 275 -5.88 -16.10 -6.91
C GLU A 275 -5.37 -14.66 -7.03
N LEU A 276 -4.21 -14.35 -6.42
CA LEU A 276 -3.56 -13.04 -6.52
C LEU A 276 -3.21 -12.68 -7.97
N LEU A 277 -2.54 -13.59 -8.69
CA LEU A 277 -2.11 -13.37 -10.07
C LEU A 277 -3.30 -13.30 -11.04
N ALA A 278 -4.30 -14.15 -10.84
CA ALA A 278 -5.53 -14.10 -11.62
C ALA A 278 -6.27 -12.76 -11.43
N ALA A 279 -6.37 -12.28 -10.19
CA ALA A 279 -7.01 -11.00 -9.87
C ALA A 279 -6.20 -9.80 -10.41
N GLN A 280 -4.87 -9.84 -10.34
CA GLN A 280 -3.99 -8.82 -10.92
C GLN A 280 -4.21 -8.70 -12.43
N THR A 281 -4.18 -9.84 -13.13
CA THR A 281 -4.39 -9.92 -14.58
C THR A 281 -5.78 -9.43 -14.95
N TRP A 282 -6.81 -9.90 -14.22
CA TRP A 282 -8.20 -9.52 -14.46
C TRP A 282 -8.40 -8.01 -14.31
N LEU A 283 -7.87 -7.40 -13.24
CA LEU A 283 -8.00 -5.96 -12.99
C LEU A 283 -7.34 -5.13 -14.10
N ALA A 284 -6.16 -5.56 -14.55
CA ALA A 284 -5.45 -4.89 -15.63
C ALA A 284 -6.20 -5.00 -16.97
N GLN A 285 -6.73 -6.16 -17.30
CA GLN A 285 -7.40 -6.43 -18.58
C GLN A 285 -8.79 -5.86 -18.70
N HIS A 286 -9.53 -5.74 -17.57
CA HIS A 286 -10.94 -5.34 -17.60
C HIS A 286 -11.18 -3.92 -17.09
N GLU A 287 -10.32 -3.41 -16.20
CA GLU A 287 -10.44 -2.05 -15.65
C GLU A 287 -9.25 -1.14 -16.02
N GLY A 288 -8.23 -1.67 -16.68
CA GLY A 288 -7.02 -0.90 -17.05
C GLY A 288 -6.15 -0.50 -15.86
N ILE A 289 -6.33 -1.12 -14.69
CA ILE A 289 -5.61 -0.78 -13.46
C ILE A 289 -4.51 -1.80 -13.22
N PHE A 290 -3.25 -1.40 -13.48
CA PHE A 290 -2.09 -2.25 -13.31
C PHE A 290 -1.46 -2.08 -11.92
N VAL A 291 -1.42 -3.16 -11.14
CA VAL A 291 -1.00 -3.15 -9.73
C VAL A 291 0.05 -4.22 -9.44
N GLU A 292 0.84 -4.04 -8.37
CA GLU A 292 1.74 -5.09 -7.88
C GLU A 292 0.94 -6.30 -7.34
N PRO A 293 1.48 -7.53 -7.32
CA PRO A 293 0.76 -8.72 -6.85
C PRO A 293 0.13 -8.56 -5.47
N ALA A 294 0.85 -7.95 -4.53
CA ALA A 294 0.34 -7.69 -3.18
C ALA A 294 -0.94 -6.83 -3.16
N SER A 295 -1.06 -5.89 -4.08
CA SER A 295 -2.23 -5.02 -4.21
C SER A 295 -3.48 -5.77 -4.68
N ALA A 296 -3.29 -6.79 -5.51
CA ALA A 296 -4.37 -7.61 -6.04
C ALA A 296 -5.10 -8.44 -4.96
N ALA A 297 -4.53 -8.55 -3.75
CA ALA A 297 -5.16 -9.32 -2.66
C ALA A 297 -6.55 -8.80 -2.28
N SER A 298 -6.81 -7.49 -2.37
CA SER A 298 -8.15 -6.94 -2.13
C SER A 298 -9.17 -7.37 -3.20
N ILE A 299 -8.74 -7.52 -4.45
CA ILE A 299 -9.59 -7.94 -5.58
C ILE A 299 -9.78 -9.46 -5.56
N ALA A 300 -8.71 -10.25 -5.33
CA ALA A 300 -8.80 -11.69 -5.15
C ALA A 300 -9.75 -12.04 -4.00
N GLY A 301 -9.60 -11.32 -2.89
CA GLY A 301 -10.49 -11.47 -1.74
C GLY A 301 -11.93 -11.07 -2.02
N LEU A 302 -12.16 -10.03 -2.82
CA LEU A 302 -13.50 -9.65 -3.27
C LEU A 302 -14.16 -10.80 -4.05
N PHE A 303 -13.44 -11.40 -5.01
CA PHE A 303 -13.93 -12.56 -5.74
C PHE A 303 -14.26 -13.73 -4.81
N LYS A 304 -13.34 -14.04 -3.88
CA LYS A 304 -13.57 -15.09 -2.89
C LYS A 304 -14.80 -14.85 -2.04
N CYS A 305 -15.03 -13.62 -1.56
CA CYS A 305 -16.22 -13.26 -0.78
C CYS A 305 -17.53 -13.43 -1.58
N CYS A 306 -17.49 -13.26 -2.90
CA CYS A 306 -18.64 -13.44 -3.78
C CYS A 306 -18.89 -14.89 -4.16
N ASP A 307 -17.81 -15.62 -4.49
CA ASP A 307 -17.89 -16.93 -5.18
C ASP A 307 -17.85 -18.10 -4.18
N SER A 308 -17.25 -17.94 -2.99
CA SER A 308 -17.04 -19.02 -2.03
C SER A 308 -17.96 -18.94 -0.81
N LYS A 309 -18.55 -20.08 -0.45
CA LYS A 309 -19.29 -20.26 0.82
C LYS A 309 -18.36 -20.38 2.02
N ASP A 310 -17.11 -20.75 1.79
CA ASP A 310 -16.08 -20.97 2.82
C ASP A 310 -15.24 -19.72 3.10
N ALA A 311 -15.56 -18.58 2.45
CA ALA A 311 -14.92 -17.31 2.76
C ALA A 311 -15.21 -16.90 4.21
N ALA A 312 -14.19 -16.35 4.90
CA ALA A 312 -14.35 -15.82 6.25
C ALA A 312 -15.41 -14.70 6.34
N TYR A 313 -15.70 -14.08 5.20
CA TYR A 313 -16.80 -13.13 5.03
C TYR A 313 -17.48 -13.38 3.69
N SER A 314 -18.78 -13.74 3.71
CA SER A 314 -19.55 -14.00 2.48
C SER A 314 -20.49 -12.86 2.16
N PHE A 315 -20.48 -12.43 0.90
CA PHE A 315 -21.37 -11.38 0.40
C PHE A 315 -22.76 -11.86 -0.01
N GLN A 316 -23.08 -13.15 0.14
CA GLN A 316 -24.40 -13.68 -0.22
C GLN A 316 -25.58 -13.00 0.51
N LYS A 317 -25.32 -12.39 1.68
CA LYS A 317 -26.33 -11.72 2.51
C LYS A 317 -26.19 -10.19 2.52
N ILE A 318 -25.32 -9.62 1.67
CA ILE A 318 -25.07 -8.19 1.62
C ILE A 318 -26.05 -7.53 0.66
N PRO A 319 -26.67 -6.40 1.01
CA PRO A 319 -27.56 -5.66 0.12
C PRO A 319 -26.89 -5.29 -1.21
N GLU A 320 -27.63 -5.34 -2.31
CA GLU A 320 -27.11 -5.04 -3.66
C GLU A 320 -26.66 -3.58 -3.80
N GLU A 321 -27.30 -2.67 -3.07
CA GLU A 321 -26.98 -1.24 -3.02
C GLU A 321 -25.70 -0.92 -2.25
N SER A 322 -25.03 -1.92 -1.63
CA SER A 322 -23.81 -1.70 -0.85
C SER A 322 -22.67 -1.18 -1.71
N ARG A 323 -21.97 -0.17 -1.17
CA ARG A 323 -20.74 0.38 -1.76
C ARG A 323 -19.50 -0.32 -1.18
N ILE A 324 -18.69 -0.88 -2.05
CA ILE A 324 -17.47 -1.60 -1.71
C ILE A 324 -16.27 -0.77 -2.19
N VAL A 325 -15.30 -0.53 -1.31
CA VAL A 325 -14.01 0.04 -1.68
C VAL A 325 -12.93 -1.03 -1.55
N CYS A 326 -12.14 -1.23 -2.61
CA CYS A 326 -10.94 -2.05 -2.59
C CYS A 326 -9.71 -1.14 -2.66
N THR A 327 -8.81 -1.20 -1.68
CA THR A 327 -7.53 -0.50 -1.78
C THR A 327 -6.52 -1.34 -2.52
N VAL A 328 -5.91 -0.76 -3.58
CA VAL A 328 -4.72 -1.30 -4.25
C VAL A 328 -3.52 -0.45 -3.87
N THR A 329 -2.51 -1.09 -3.29
CA THR A 329 -1.49 -0.45 -2.45
C THR A 329 -0.27 0.07 -3.20
N GLY A 330 0.05 -0.52 -4.36
CA GLY A 330 1.22 -0.16 -5.15
C GLY A 330 1.03 -0.45 -6.64
N HIS A 331 1.75 0.32 -7.46
CA HIS A 331 1.73 0.22 -8.91
C HIS A 331 2.40 -1.08 -9.40
N GLY A 332 1.96 -1.64 -10.52
CA GLY A 332 2.49 -2.89 -11.09
C GLY A 332 3.99 -2.85 -11.39
N LEU A 333 4.51 -1.71 -11.79
CA LEU A 333 5.95 -1.53 -12.04
C LEU A 333 6.84 -1.61 -10.79
N LYS A 334 6.26 -1.75 -9.59
CA LYS A 334 7.01 -1.99 -8.35
C LYS A 334 7.50 -3.43 -8.22
N ASP A 335 6.83 -4.37 -8.89
CA ASP A 335 7.16 -5.80 -8.91
C ASP A 335 6.84 -6.40 -10.29
N PRO A 336 7.54 -5.97 -11.38
CA PRO A 336 7.21 -6.36 -12.74
C PRO A 336 7.61 -7.79 -13.09
N ASP A 337 8.54 -8.40 -12.33
CA ASP A 337 9.15 -9.70 -12.64
C ASP A 337 8.11 -10.80 -12.81
N VAL A 338 7.03 -10.74 -12.06
CA VAL A 338 5.92 -11.71 -12.13
C VAL A 338 5.25 -11.70 -13.51
N ILE A 339 5.04 -10.52 -14.09
CA ILE A 339 4.43 -10.40 -15.42
C ILE A 339 5.45 -10.75 -16.50
N THR A 340 6.69 -10.25 -16.40
CA THR A 340 7.71 -10.49 -17.41
C THR A 340 8.10 -11.96 -17.53
N SER A 341 8.07 -12.72 -16.42
CA SER A 341 8.33 -14.17 -16.42
C SER A 341 7.23 -14.99 -17.10
N THR A 342 6.02 -14.44 -17.23
CA THR A 342 4.88 -15.10 -17.89
C THR A 342 4.60 -14.58 -19.29
N THR A 343 5.31 -13.53 -19.73
CA THR A 343 5.11 -12.92 -21.04
C THR A 343 5.65 -13.85 -22.13
N LYS A 344 4.79 -14.16 -23.11
CA LYS A 344 5.19 -14.94 -24.31
C LYS A 344 6.19 -14.14 -25.14
N GLU A 345 7.10 -14.86 -25.82
CA GLU A 345 8.01 -14.25 -26.80
C GLU A 345 7.25 -13.39 -27.82
N LEU A 346 7.76 -12.20 -28.06
CA LEU A 346 7.22 -11.32 -29.11
C LEU A 346 7.49 -11.93 -30.47
N LYS A 347 6.43 -12.35 -31.16
CA LYS A 347 6.52 -12.83 -32.54
C LYS A 347 6.55 -11.63 -33.48
N SER A 348 7.63 -11.49 -34.24
CA SER A 348 7.68 -10.49 -35.32
C SER A 348 6.82 -10.94 -36.50
N VAL A 349 6.19 -9.96 -37.15
CA VAL A 349 5.45 -10.16 -38.39
C VAL A 349 6.06 -9.26 -39.48
N PRO A 350 5.92 -9.58 -40.78
CA PRO A 350 6.35 -8.68 -41.85
C PRO A 350 5.73 -7.29 -41.70
N ALA A 351 6.51 -6.24 -42.01
CA ALA A 351 6.06 -4.84 -41.94
C ALA A 351 5.09 -4.50 -43.08
N THR A 352 3.98 -5.22 -43.16
CA THR A 352 2.90 -5.01 -44.14
C THR A 352 1.55 -4.88 -43.45
N LEU A 353 0.66 -4.08 -44.04
CA LEU A 353 -0.69 -3.88 -43.50
C LEU A 353 -1.42 -5.22 -43.27
N ASN A 354 -1.40 -6.10 -44.27
CA ASN A 354 -2.07 -7.38 -44.20
C ASN A 354 -1.53 -8.33 -43.11
N ALA A 355 -0.20 -8.29 -42.87
CA ALA A 355 0.41 -9.12 -41.82
C ALA A 355 0.04 -8.61 -40.44
N VAL A 356 0.02 -7.29 -40.23
CA VAL A 356 -0.40 -6.67 -38.98
C VAL A 356 -1.88 -6.87 -38.74
N GLN A 357 -2.75 -6.70 -39.73
CA GLN A 357 -4.20 -6.94 -39.60
C GLN A 357 -4.50 -8.37 -39.18
N ARG A 358 -3.83 -9.38 -39.78
CA ARG A 358 -3.97 -10.78 -39.37
C ARG A 358 -3.48 -11.04 -37.93
N ALA A 359 -2.44 -10.34 -37.51
CA ALA A 359 -1.89 -10.51 -36.16
C ALA A 359 -2.77 -9.89 -35.04
N ILE A 360 -3.57 -8.87 -35.38
CA ILE A 360 -4.53 -8.24 -34.45
C ILE A 360 -5.91 -8.95 -34.47
N GLU A 361 -6.07 -10.01 -35.25
CA GLU A 361 -7.31 -10.81 -35.31
C GLU A 361 -8.57 -9.96 -35.64
N LEU A 362 -8.42 -8.96 -36.54
CA LEU A 362 -9.52 -8.14 -37.07
C LEU A 362 -10.13 -8.76 -38.34
#